data_d895d52c5779f2a45056dd8a67402d4c
#
_entry.id   d895d52c5779f2a45056dd8a67402d4c
#
_cell.length_a   1.000
_cell.length_b   1.000
_cell.length_c   1.000
_cell.angle_alpha   90.00
_cell.angle_beta   90.00
_cell.angle_gamma   90.00
#
_symmetry.space_group_name_H-M   'P 1'
#
loop_
_entity.id
_entity.type
_entity.pdbx_description
1 polymer ?
#
loop_
_entity_poly.entity_id
_entity_poly.type
_entity_poly.pdbx_seq_one_letter_code
_entity_poly.pdbx_strand_id
1 'polypeptide(L)'
;MSMRINGGYFVFRKEIFDYLKEGEDLVMDACIRAARAGRVRAVQYDGFWAPMDTLKERSALEEQYRQGNSPWALWRERPVDLRTPMIPVEEIDPVIR
;
A
#
# COMPACT_ATOMS: atom_id res chain seq x y z
N MET A 1 11.90 -5.92 -18.88
CA MET A 1 11.80 -5.95 -17.41
C MET A 1 11.09 -4.67 -16.95
N SER A 2 9.91 -4.79 -16.37
CA SER A 2 9.20 -3.64 -15.84
C SER A 2 9.77 -3.27 -14.47
N MET A 3 10.14 -2.00 -14.30
CA MET A 3 10.56 -1.47 -13.01
C MET A 3 9.33 -1.25 -12.13
N ARG A 4 9.40 -1.69 -10.88
CA ARG A 4 8.37 -1.47 -9.87
C ARG A 4 8.93 -0.64 -8.73
N ILE A 5 8.08 0.17 -8.13
CA ILE A 5 8.44 0.98 -6.97
C ILE A 5 7.57 0.58 -5.76
N ASN A 6 8.07 0.87 -4.58
CA ASN A 6 7.32 0.71 -3.35
C ASN A 6 6.15 1.70 -3.31
N GLY A 7 4.92 1.18 -3.23
CA GLY A 7 3.70 1.99 -3.17
C GLY A 7 3.38 2.56 -1.78
N GLY A 8 4.16 2.24 -0.77
CA GLY A 8 4.03 2.79 0.58
C GLY A 8 3.02 2.09 1.49
N TYR A 9 2.36 1.04 1.02
CA TYR A 9 1.39 0.28 1.81
C TYR A 9 1.99 -1.02 2.33
N PHE A 10 1.86 -1.25 3.64
CA PHE A 10 2.40 -2.43 4.31
C PHE A 10 1.35 -3.04 5.22
N VAL A 11 1.31 -4.36 5.23
CA VAL A 11 0.54 -5.14 6.19
C VAL A 11 1.51 -6.08 6.89
N PHE A 12 1.58 -6.00 8.21
CA PHE A 12 2.51 -6.78 9.02
C PHE A 12 1.77 -7.64 10.03
N ARG A 13 2.33 -8.81 10.29
CA ARG A 13 2.10 -9.49 11.55
C ARG A 13 2.94 -8.82 12.65
N LYS A 14 2.51 -8.99 13.90
CA LYS A 14 3.23 -8.45 15.07
C LYS A 14 4.67 -8.93 15.16
N GLU A 15 4.97 -10.10 14.59
CA GLU A 15 6.31 -10.68 14.57
C GLU A 15 7.34 -9.83 13.80
N ILE A 16 6.89 -8.83 13.02
CA ILE A 16 7.81 -7.88 12.38
C ILE A 16 8.67 -7.15 13.42
N PHE A 17 8.16 -6.94 14.62
CA PHE A 17 8.90 -6.30 15.71
C PHE A 17 10.08 -7.14 16.19
N ASP A 18 10.10 -8.45 15.94
CA ASP A 18 11.25 -9.31 16.24
C ASP A 18 12.46 -8.99 15.33
N TYR A 19 12.20 -8.35 14.19
CA TYR A 19 13.22 -7.90 13.23
C TYR A 19 13.65 -6.45 13.45
N LEU A 20 12.96 -5.71 14.31
CA LEU A 20 13.22 -4.30 14.57
C LEU A 20 14.03 -4.14 15.85
N LYS A 21 15.18 -3.45 15.76
CA LYS A 21 15.99 -3.08 16.92
C LYS A 21 15.75 -1.63 17.29
N GLU A 22 16.13 -1.27 18.51
CA GLU A 22 16.00 0.10 18.99
C GLU A 22 16.76 1.09 18.08
N GLY A 23 16.09 2.19 17.72
CA GLY A 23 16.64 3.23 16.85
C GLY A 23 16.62 2.92 15.35
N GLU A 24 16.13 1.75 14.94
CA GLU A 24 16.04 1.35 13.55
C GLU A 24 14.72 1.80 12.88
N ASP A 25 14.76 1.92 11.56
CA ASP A 25 13.58 2.18 10.72
C ASP A 25 12.86 0.87 10.38
N LEU A 26 11.53 0.90 10.46
CA LEU A 26 10.70 -0.27 10.18
C LEU A 26 10.86 -0.78 8.74
N VAL A 27 10.90 0.11 7.77
CA VAL A 27 10.98 -0.25 6.35
C VAL A 27 12.42 -0.51 5.91
N MET A 28 13.34 0.39 6.26
CA MET A 28 14.72 0.32 5.78
C MET A 28 15.55 -0.75 6.50
N ASP A 29 15.19 -1.10 7.72
CA ASP A 29 15.96 -2.06 8.52
C ASP A 29 15.19 -3.36 8.75
N ALA A 30 14.04 -3.31 9.43
CA ALA A 30 13.28 -4.49 9.78
C ALA A 30 12.71 -5.24 8.57
N CYS A 31 12.13 -4.53 7.60
CA CYS A 31 11.62 -5.17 6.38
C CYS A 31 12.74 -5.83 5.56
N ILE A 32 13.90 -5.19 5.45
CA ILE A 32 15.04 -5.77 4.73
C ILE A 32 15.50 -7.04 5.42
N ARG A 33 15.59 -7.03 6.74
CA ARG A 33 15.98 -8.20 7.53
C ARG A 33 14.96 -9.33 7.40
N ALA A 34 13.67 -9.01 7.46
CA ALA A 34 12.59 -9.97 7.24
C ALA A 34 12.60 -10.52 5.80
N ALA A 35 12.89 -9.69 4.81
CA ALA A 35 13.01 -10.11 3.41
C ALA A 35 14.18 -11.11 3.21
N ARG A 36 15.31 -10.86 3.83
CA ARG A 36 16.45 -11.80 3.80
C ARG A 36 16.12 -13.15 4.45
N ALA A 37 15.20 -13.13 5.41
CA ALA A 37 14.68 -14.36 6.03
C ALA A 37 13.54 -15.03 5.22
N GLY A 38 13.21 -14.51 4.04
CA GLY A 38 12.12 -15.03 3.21
C GLY A 38 10.71 -14.77 3.74
N ARG A 39 10.53 -13.74 4.58
CA ARG A 39 9.29 -13.44 5.28
C ARG A 39 8.52 -12.24 4.71
N VAL A 40 8.92 -11.71 3.56
CA VAL A 40 8.27 -10.59 2.89
C VAL A 40 7.71 -11.03 1.55
N ARG A 41 6.47 -10.62 1.28
CA ARG A 41 5.88 -10.73 -0.04
C ARG A 41 5.54 -9.36 -0.59
N ALA A 42 5.78 -9.17 -1.88
CA ALA A 42 5.35 -7.98 -2.60
C ALA A 42 4.13 -8.33 -3.45
N VAL A 43 3.09 -7.52 -3.32
CA VAL A 43 1.91 -7.60 -4.20
C VAL A 43 2.11 -6.59 -5.32
N GLN A 44 2.07 -7.06 -6.57
CA GLN A 44 2.12 -6.19 -7.74
C GLN A 44 0.74 -5.58 -7.98
N TYR A 45 0.70 -4.27 -8.07
CA TYR A 45 -0.53 -3.53 -8.30
C TYR A 45 -0.40 -2.69 -9.57
N ASP A 46 -1.33 -2.86 -10.48
CA ASP A 46 -1.36 -2.17 -11.78
C ASP A 46 -2.52 -1.17 -11.89
N GLY A 47 -3.28 -0.95 -10.83
CA GLY A 47 -4.34 0.03 -10.76
C GLY A 47 -3.86 1.46 -10.56
N PHE A 48 -4.79 2.35 -10.25
CA PHE A 48 -4.46 3.74 -9.96
C PHE A 48 -3.64 3.86 -8.67
N TRP A 49 -2.51 4.55 -8.77
CA TRP A 49 -1.68 4.92 -7.63
C TRP A 49 -1.04 6.28 -7.91
N ALA A 50 -1.08 7.19 -6.95
CA ALA A 50 -0.43 8.49 -7.05
C ALA A 50 0.09 8.93 -5.69
N PRO A 51 1.33 9.47 -5.62
CA PRO A 51 1.84 10.08 -4.41
C PRO A 51 1.23 11.47 -4.20
N MET A 52 1.19 11.93 -2.95
CA MET A 52 0.80 13.29 -2.59
C MET A 52 1.78 13.82 -1.52
N ASP A 53 3.04 13.93 -1.89
CA ASP A 53 4.12 14.33 -0.98
C ASP A 53 4.55 15.78 -1.20
N THR A 54 4.13 16.40 -2.31
CA THR A 54 4.47 17.77 -2.69
C THR A 54 3.22 18.59 -3.00
N LEU A 55 3.33 19.93 -2.98
CA LEU A 55 2.25 20.83 -3.40
C LEU A 55 1.86 20.62 -4.85
N LYS A 56 2.82 20.33 -5.72
CA LYS A 56 2.57 20.05 -7.13
C LYS A 56 1.72 18.80 -7.31
N GLU A 57 2.04 17.74 -6.61
CA GLU A 57 1.29 16.48 -6.64
C GLU A 57 -0.13 16.66 -6.10
N ARG A 58 -0.27 17.38 -4.99
CA ARG A 58 -1.57 17.74 -4.42
C ARG A 58 -2.42 18.53 -5.43
N SER A 59 -1.86 19.58 -6.03
CA SER A 59 -2.57 20.41 -7.00
C SER A 59 -3.02 19.61 -8.22
N ALA A 60 -2.20 18.68 -8.68
CA ALA A 60 -2.55 17.79 -9.80
C ALA A 60 -3.74 16.88 -9.44
N LEU A 61 -3.77 16.32 -8.22
CA LEU A 61 -4.88 15.50 -7.75
C LEU A 61 -6.16 16.34 -7.55
N GLU A 62 -6.07 17.56 -7.02
CA GLU A 62 -7.20 18.47 -6.91
C GLU A 62 -7.81 18.80 -8.27
N GLU A 63 -6.98 19.05 -9.27
CA GLU A 63 -7.45 19.31 -10.63
C GLU A 63 -8.14 18.10 -11.23
N GLN A 64 -7.58 16.90 -11.08
CA GLN A 64 -8.25 15.67 -11.49
C GLN A 64 -9.63 15.51 -10.83
N TYR A 65 -9.71 15.83 -9.54
CA TYR A 65 -10.98 15.76 -8.80
C TYR A 65 -12.02 16.74 -9.34
N ARG A 66 -11.63 17.99 -9.65
CA ARG A 66 -12.52 18.99 -10.23
C ARG A 66 -13.03 18.59 -11.60
N GLN A 67 -12.18 17.94 -12.40
CA GLN A 67 -12.55 17.44 -13.73
C GLN A 67 -13.42 16.16 -13.70
N GLY A 68 -13.71 15.64 -12.52
CA GLY A 68 -14.46 14.40 -12.36
C GLY A 68 -13.66 13.12 -12.64
N ASN A 69 -12.36 13.24 -12.86
CA ASN A 69 -11.46 12.12 -13.08
C ASN A 69 -10.74 11.77 -11.78
N SER A 70 -11.46 11.12 -10.87
CA SER A 70 -10.94 10.75 -9.55
C SER A 70 -11.10 9.25 -9.28
N PRO A 71 -10.21 8.40 -9.82
CA PRO A 71 -10.33 6.95 -9.70
C PRO A 71 -10.34 6.43 -8.24
N TRP A 72 -9.77 7.22 -7.31
CA TRP A 72 -9.77 6.88 -5.88
C TRP A 72 -11.12 7.14 -5.20
N ALA A 73 -12.01 7.93 -5.80
CA ALA A 73 -13.28 8.33 -5.21
C ALA A 73 -14.37 7.27 -5.40
N LEU A 74 -14.13 6.08 -4.91
CA LEU A 74 -15.02 4.91 -5.06
C LEU A 74 -16.40 5.13 -4.46
N TRP A 75 -16.52 6.00 -3.45
CA TRP A 75 -17.79 6.34 -2.81
C TRP A 75 -18.77 7.08 -3.73
N ARG A 76 -18.31 7.63 -4.85
CA ARG A 76 -19.18 8.30 -5.84
C ARG A 76 -19.98 7.32 -6.67
N GLU A 77 -19.42 6.14 -6.89
CA GLU A 77 -20.04 5.10 -7.73
C GLU A 77 -20.80 4.07 -6.91
N ARG A 78 -20.33 3.81 -5.70
CA ARG A 78 -20.95 2.85 -4.77
C ARG A 78 -20.87 3.37 -3.34
N PRO A 79 -21.95 3.29 -2.57
CA PRO A 79 -21.85 3.44 -1.12
C PRO A 79 -20.86 2.38 -0.61
N VAL A 80 -19.76 2.83 -0.01
CA VAL A 80 -18.81 1.89 0.58
C VAL A 80 -19.41 1.32 1.85
N ASP A 81 -19.81 0.06 1.82
CA ASP A 81 -20.11 -0.66 3.05
C ASP A 81 -18.76 -1.07 3.69
N LEU A 82 -18.37 -0.32 4.70
CA LEU A 82 -17.14 -0.56 5.44
C LEU A 82 -17.10 -1.94 6.15
N ARG A 83 -18.22 -2.65 6.16
CA ARG A 83 -18.33 -4.00 6.72
C ARG A 83 -17.90 -5.09 5.75
N THR A 84 -17.86 -4.77 4.46
CA THR A 84 -17.42 -5.71 3.43
C THR A 84 -15.93 -5.48 3.17
N PRO A 85 -15.07 -6.49 3.31
CA PRO A 85 -13.67 -6.37 2.93
C PRO A 85 -13.55 -5.95 1.47
N MET A 86 -12.76 -4.93 1.18
CA MET A 86 -12.55 -4.44 -0.20
C MET A 86 -11.77 -5.44 -1.05
N ILE A 87 -11.07 -6.36 -0.41
CA ILE A 87 -10.36 -7.46 -1.05
C ILE A 87 -10.92 -8.75 -0.46
N PRO A 88 -11.40 -9.69 -1.29
CA PRO A 88 -11.81 -11.00 -0.79
C PRO A 88 -10.66 -11.62 0.00
N VAL A 89 -10.99 -12.15 1.17
CA VAL A 89 -9.97 -12.76 2.06
C VAL A 89 -9.26 -13.92 1.36
N GLU A 90 -9.90 -14.54 0.42
CA GLU A 90 -9.39 -15.65 -0.40
C GLU A 90 -8.26 -15.20 -1.35
N GLU A 91 -8.23 -13.92 -1.73
CA GLU A 91 -7.16 -13.34 -2.56
C GLU A 91 -5.95 -12.91 -1.76
N ILE A 92 -6.04 -12.90 -0.44
CA ILE A 92 -4.89 -12.60 0.42
C ILE A 92 -4.02 -13.83 0.51
N ASP A 93 -2.82 -13.73 -0.04
CA ASP A 93 -1.85 -14.82 -0.01
C ASP A 93 -1.63 -15.29 1.44
N PRO A 94 -1.77 -16.60 1.74
CA PRO A 94 -1.63 -17.13 3.09
C PRO A 94 -0.26 -16.87 3.73
N VAL A 95 0.73 -16.48 2.97
CA VAL A 95 2.06 -16.08 3.49
C VAL A 95 2.02 -14.71 4.18
N ILE A 96 1.03 -13.87 3.86
CA ILE A 96 0.83 -12.56 4.52
C ILE A 96 0.06 -12.70 5.83
N ARG A 97 -0.52 -13.85 6.08
CA ARG A 97 -1.26 -14.16 7.30
C ARG A 97 -0.33 -14.38 8.49
#